data_f1d75d3f4c5ba783def84e6a0759a0de
#
_entry.id   f1d75d3f4c5ba783def84e6a0759a0de
#
_cell.length_a   1.000
_cell.length_b   1.000
_cell.length_c   1.000
_cell.angle_alpha   90.00
_cell.angle_beta   90.00
_cell.angle_gamma   90.00
#
_symmetry.space_group_name_H-M   'P 1'
#
loop_
_entity.id
_entity.type
_entity.pdbx_description
1 polymer ?
#
loop_
_entity_poly.entity_id
_entity_poly.type
_entity_poly.pdbx_seq_one_letter_code
_entity_poly.pdbx_strand_id
1 'polypeptide(L)'
;MNSNKNSNSNSRSKKTYNKYNVKKNTNLRKKLFPNLSKYHYESRSKYLYRNCNKCTALLDVGSGPLKNIVNWKRNNIKEVYAIEPSLEYYNLGLLKIEKETNNNTHIQIYNGVGDLNWSSGAAGLDEENKKKFKKDFKNKIFNCITFEFSIHYMIHNYKQLLKNIDKHSTKGTRLLIYALDGEYLYNYFKNKDKYTIMKNNEKIFEIEKKYDTKETKNSTNLEVSVYQKGVHGLNNAPTESLVIPSILINNLKTINFNLISKKKMPYINEKMSSQLLNYERKISYLYNAYVFEKE
;
A
#
# COMPACT_ATOMS: atom_id res chain seq x y z
N MET A 1 -25.85 -28.09 -3.07
CA MET A 1 -24.61 -28.02 -3.85
C MET A 1 -24.08 -26.58 -3.88
N ASN A 2 -23.34 -26.11 -2.88
CA ASN A 2 -22.72 -24.76 -2.85
C ASN A 2 -21.66 -24.68 -1.76
N SER A 3 -20.58 -25.48 -1.84
CA SER A 3 -19.51 -25.45 -0.84
C SER A 3 -18.06 -25.30 -1.39
N ASN A 4 -17.86 -25.08 -2.69
CA ASN A 4 -16.51 -25.14 -3.29
C ASN A 4 -15.93 -23.81 -3.83
N LYS A 5 -16.57 -22.65 -3.61
CA LYS A 5 -16.03 -21.37 -4.10
C LYS A 5 -15.11 -20.60 -3.13
N ASN A 6 -15.12 -20.93 -1.82
CA ASN A 6 -14.33 -20.18 -0.83
C ASN A 6 -12.90 -20.70 -0.62
N SER A 7 -12.55 -21.90 -1.04
CA SER A 7 -11.19 -22.46 -0.85
C SER A 7 -10.16 -21.89 -1.83
N ASN A 8 -10.58 -21.49 -3.04
CA ASN A 8 -9.67 -20.99 -4.07
C ASN A 8 -9.18 -19.55 -3.84
N SER A 9 -9.96 -18.69 -3.17
CA SER A 9 -9.53 -17.32 -2.87
C SER A 9 -8.43 -17.30 -1.79
N ASN A 10 -8.54 -18.15 -0.76
CA ASN A 10 -7.54 -18.26 0.30
C ASN A 10 -6.18 -18.80 -0.18
N SER A 11 -6.19 -19.72 -1.16
CA SER A 11 -4.93 -20.26 -1.71
C SER A 11 -4.23 -19.27 -2.64
N ARG A 12 -4.97 -18.43 -3.35
CA ARG A 12 -4.44 -17.43 -4.28
C ARG A 12 -3.82 -16.25 -3.52
N SER A 13 -4.45 -15.76 -2.44
CA SER A 13 -3.90 -14.72 -1.59
C SER A 13 -2.59 -15.18 -0.91
N LYS A 14 -2.55 -16.37 -0.31
CA LYS A 14 -1.33 -16.94 0.27
C LYS A 14 -0.18 -17.07 -0.74
N LYS A 15 -0.46 -17.51 -1.98
CA LYS A 15 0.56 -17.61 -3.04
C LYS A 15 1.11 -16.25 -3.48
N THR A 16 0.30 -15.21 -3.49
CA THR A 16 0.70 -13.86 -3.88
C THR A 16 1.64 -13.25 -2.84
N TYR A 17 1.35 -13.42 -1.55
CA TYR A 17 2.16 -12.84 -0.45
C TYR A 17 3.48 -13.56 -0.19
N ASN A 18 3.59 -14.88 -0.43
CA ASN A 18 4.85 -15.60 -0.28
C ASN A 18 5.92 -15.28 -1.36
N LYS A 19 5.55 -14.58 -2.44
CA LYS A 19 6.49 -14.12 -3.48
C LYS A 19 7.36 -12.92 -3.07
N TYR A 20 7.13 -12.31 -1.92
CA TYR A 20 7.77 -11.03 -1.53
C TYR A 20 9.05 -11.16 -0.71
N ASN A 21 9.53 -12.37 -0.41
CA ASN A 21 10.79 -12.60 0.30
C ASN A 21 12.00 -12.42 -0.64
N VAL A 22 12.19 -11.22 -1.18
CA VAL A 22 13.39 -10.88 -1.96
C VAL A 22 14.39 -10.20 -1.05
N LYS A 23 15.58 -10.79 -0.87
CA LYS A 23 16.71 -10.14 -0.19
C LYS A 23 17.01 -8.81 -0.89
N LYS A 24 16.62 -7.70 -0.27
CA LYS A 24 16.88 -6.36 -0.79
C LYS A 24 18.37 -6.05 -0.68
N ASN A 25 19.02 -5.73 -1.78
CA ASN A 25 20.37 -5.17 -1.73
C ASN A 25 20.27 -3.67 -1.40
N THR A 26 20.21 -3.36 -0.10
CA THR A 26 20.01 -2.01 0.42
C THR A 26 21.13 -1.05 -0.01
N ASN A 27 22.37 -1.54 -0.10
CA ASN A 27 23.53 -0.73 -0.52
C ASN A 27 23.42 -0.36 -2.00
N LEU A 28 23.12 -1.34 -2.85
CA LEU A 28 22.90 -1.09 -4.28
C LEU A 28 21.74 -0.13 -4.51
N ARG A 29 20.64 -0.33 -3.79
CA ARG A 29 19.48 0.58 -3.87
C ARG A 29 19.84 2.01 -3.50
N LYS A 30 20.57 2.23 -2.39
CA LYS A 30 21.02 3.56 -1.98
C LYS A 30 21.95 4.19 -3.01
N LYS A 31 22.85 3.41 -3.64
CA LYS A 31 23.74 3.89 -4.71
C LYS A 31 22.98 4.29 -5.97
N LEU A 32 21.97 3.50 -6.36
CA LEU A 32 21.19 3.76 -7.57
C LEU A 32 20.13 4.84 -7.37
N PHE A 33 19.48 4.89 -6.22
CA PHE A 33 18.36 5.78 -5.89
C PHE A 33 18.64 6.52 -4.57
N PRO A 34 19.63 7.42 -4.53
CA PRO A 34 20.11 8.02 -3.29
C PRO A 34 19.03 8.88 -2.59
N ASN A 35 18.18 9.55 -3.36
CA ASN A 35 17.18 10.48 -2.83
C ASN A 35 15.75 9.91 -2.82
N LEU A 36 15.42 8.96 -3.70
CA LEU A 36 14.06 8.49 -3.91
C LEU A 36 13.40 7.94 -2.63
N SER A 37 14.12 7.09 -1.89
CA SER A 37 13.58 6.48 -0.68
C SER A 37 13.34 7.50 0.43
N LYS A 38 14.27 8.45 0.61
CA LYS A 38 14.15 9.55 1.56
C LYS A 38 13.00 10.46 1.16
N TYR A 39 12.93 10.81 -0.12
CA TYR A 39 11.86 11.64 -0.67
C TYR A 39 10.48 11.03 -0.41
N HIS A 40 10.28 9.74 -0.77
CA HIS A 40 9.00 9.07 -0.55
C HIS A 40 8.63 8.98 0.93
N TYR A 41 9.60 8.73 1.81
CA TYR A 41 9.38 8.68 3.25
C TYR A 41 8.93 10.04 3.80
N GLU A 42 9.67 11.11 3.54
CA GLU A 42 9.37 12.45 4.03
C GLU A 42 8.08 13.03 3.42
N SER A 43 7.81 12.73 2.15
CA SER A 43 6.57 13.16 1.49
C SER A 43 5.34 12.52 2.12
N ARG A 44 5.40 11.21 2.41
CA ARG A 44 4.31 10.51 3.11
C ARG A 44 4.14 11.01 4.54
N SER A 45 5.24 11.22 5.27
CA SER A 45 5.24 11.82 6.61
C SER A 45 4.52 13.17 6.62
N LYS A 46 4.90 14.07 5.69
CA LYS A 46 4.29 15.39 5.56
C LYS A 46 2.80 15.31 5.21
N TYR A 47 2.42 14.33 4.37
CA TYR A 47 1.04 14.15 3.94
C TYR A 47 0.18 13.58 5.07
N LEU A 48 0.71 12.62 5.83
CA LEU A 48 0.09 12.08 7.03
C LEU A 48 -0.13 13.19 8.07
N TYR A 49 0.90 14.03 8.33
CA TYR A 49 0.80 15.16 9.24
C TYR A 49 -0.35 16.11 8.86
N ARG A 50 -0.45 16.46 7.58
CA ARG A 50 -1.47 17.39 7.10
C ARG A 50 -2.90 16.86 7.21
N ASN A 51 -3.07 15.56 7.04
CA ASN A 51 -4.38 14.95 6.87
C ASN A 51 -4.85 14.11 8.06
N CYS A 52 -3.94 13.59 8.89
CA CYS A 52 -4.26 12.70 10.01
C CYS A 52 -3.54 13.10 11.31
N ASN A 53 -3.07 14.36 11.43
CA ASN A 53 -2.44 14.82 12.67
C ASN A 53 -3.41 14.73 13.85
N LYS A 54 -2.91 14.23 15.00
CA LYS A 54 -3.68 14.03 16.23
C LYS A 54 -4.85 13.06 16.13
N CYS A 55 -4.89 12.17 15.11
CA CYS A 55 -5.90 11.14 15.09
C CYS A 55 -5.72 10.19 16.30
N THR A 56 -6.83 9.71 16.85
CA THR A 56 -6.80 8.82 18.03
C THR A 56 -6.43 7.40 17.62
N ALA A 57 -6.94 6.90 16.50
CA ALA A 57 -6.68 5.56 16.02
C ALA A 57 -6.38 5.57 14.51
N LEU A 58 -5.23 5.01 14.12
CA LEU A 58 -4.80 4.83 12.74
C LEU A 58 -4.72 3.36 12.38
N LEU A 59 -5.20 2.99 11.20
CA LEU A 59 -4.97 1.69 10.59
C LEU A 59 -4.01 1.84 9.40
N ASP A 60 -2.89 1.10 9.42
CA ASP A 60 -1.93 1.04 8.31
C ASP A 60 -1.96 -0.35 7.66
N VAL A 61 -2.50 -0.43 6.45
CA VAL A 61 -2.72 -1.70 5.72
C VAL A 61 -1.60 -1.95 4.72
N GLY A 62 -0.84 -3.02 4.92
CA GLY A 62 0.40 -3.31 4.21
C GLY A 62 1.56 -2.48 4.76
N SER A 63 1.68 -2.46 6.09
CA SER A 63 2.58 -1.57 6.83
C SER A 63 4.07 -1.85 6.63
N GLY A 64 4.42 -2.99 6.01
CA GLY A 64 5.81 -3.46 5.94
C GLY A 64 6.40 -3.64 7.33
N PRO A 65 7.73 -3.52 7.48
CA PRO A 65 8.40 -3.69 8.76
C PRO A 65 8.30 -2.43 9.65
N LEU A 66 7.14 -1.80 9.72
CA LEU A 66 6.85 -0.61 10.56
C LEU A 66 7.88 0.52 10.43
N LYS A 67 8.17 0.95 9.20
CA LYS A 67 9.10 2.07 8.97
C LYS A 67 8.54 3.41 9.41
N ASN A 68 7.23 3.49 9.61
CA ASN A 68 6.51 4.74 9.91
C ASN A 68 6.38 5.04 11.41
N ILE A 69 6.90 4.21 12.31
CA ILE A 69 6.79 4.41 13.78
C ILE A 69 7.16 5.85 14.19
N VAL A 70 8.29 6.36 13.70
CA VAL A 70 8.73 7.73 14.02
C VAL A 70 7.72 8.78 13.54
N ASN A 71 7.09 8.55 12.38
CA ASN A 71 6.09 9.47 11.85
C ASN A 71 4.80 9.44 12.67
N TRP A 72 4.35 8.26 13.09
CA TRP A 72 3.16 8.12 13.94
C TRP A 72 3.33 8.86 15.25
N LYS A 73 4.49 8.71 15.90
CA LYS A 73 4.84 9.42 17.13
C LYS A 73 4.89 10.94 16.94
N ARG A 74 5.57 11.43 15.90
CA ARG A 74 5.66 12.87 15.58
C ARG A 74 4.28 13.49 15.34
N ASN A 75 3.33 12.69 14.87
CA ASN A 75 1.95 13.12 14.63
C ASN A 75 1.03 12.94 15.83
N ASN A 76 1.58 12.53 16.99
CA ASN A 76 0.81 12.30 18.22
C ASN A 76 -0.37 11.33 18.06
N ILE A 77 -0.22 10.33 17.20
CA ILE A 77 -1.22 9.28 16.99
C ILE A 77 -1.22 8.40 18.25
N LYS A 78 -2.39 8.19 18.86
CA LYS A 78 -2.50 7.46 20.14
C LYS A 78 -2.42 5.96 19.96
N GLU A 79 -3.11 5.44 18.94
CA GLU A 79 -3.17 4.02 18.66
C GLU A 79 -2.91 3.75 17.19
N VAL A 80 -2.09 2.75 16.89
CA VAL A 80 -1.81 2.27 15.53
C VAL A 80 -2.05 0.78 15.46
N TYR A 81 -2.86 0.39 14.49
CA TYR A 81 -3.10 -0.98 14.08
C TYR A 81 -2.46 -1.18 12.72
N ALA A 82 -1.53 -2.11 12.62
CA ALA A 82 -0.77 -2.36 11.40
C ALA A 82 -1.07 -3.77 10.88
N ILE A 83 -1.43 -3.91 9.60
CA ILE A 83 -1.66 -5.21 8.96
C ILE A 83 -0.51 -5.47 7.98
N GLU A 84 0.18 -6.61 8.12
CA GLU A 84 1.29 -7.01 7.27
C GLU A 84 1.23 -8.50 6.92
N PRO A 85 1.12 -8.85 5.63
CA PRO A 85 1.02 -10.25 5.21
C PRO A 85 2.37 -10.99 5.19
N SER A 86 3.50 -10.29 5.03
CA SER A 86 4.83 -10.91 5.05
C SER A 86 5.23 -11.27 6.48
N LEU A 87 5.41 -12.56 6.76
CA LEU A 87 5.84 -13.04 8.07
C LEU A 87 7.21 -12.44 8.46
N GLU A 88 8.12 -12.27 7.50
CA GLU A 88 9.42 -11.62 7.74
C GLU A 88 9.23 -10.17 8.23
N TYR A 89 8.39 -9.38 7.53
CA TYR A 89 8.15 -7.99 7.91
C TYR A 89 7.33 -7.85 9.19
N TYR A 90 6.38 -8.76 9.42
CA TYR A 90 5.65 -8.86 10.67
C TYR A 90 6.61 -9.07 11.85
N ASN A 91 7.52 -10.05 11.76
CA ASN A 91 8.51 -10.33 12.81
C ASN A 91 9.47 -9.15 13.03
N LEU A 92 9.93 -8.51 11.95
CA LEU A 92 10.73 -7.27 12.06
C LEU A 92 9.94 -6.13 12.71
N GLY A 93 8.64 -6.06 12.48
CA GLY A 93 7.73 -5.11 13.11
C GLY A 93 7.62 -5.35 14.62
N LEU A 94 7.44 -6.60 15.05
CA LEU A 94 7.41 -6.98 16.48
C LEU A 94 8.70 -6.57 17.20
N LEU A 95 9.86 -6.91 16.62
CA LEU A 95 11.16 -6.52 17.19
C LEU A 95 11.35 -5.01 17.31
N LYS A 96 10.71 -4.22 16.44
CA LYS A 96 10.74 -2.75 16.56
C LYS A 96 9.83 -2.27 17.67
N ILE A 97 8.64 -2.85 17.83
CA ILE A 97 7.72 -2.48 18.90
C ILE A 97 8.37 -2.75 20.25
N GLU A 98 9.03 -3.90 20.42
CA GLU A 98 9.75 -4.28 21.65
C GLU A 98 10.86 -3.29 22.03
N LYS A 99 11.57 -2.72 21.04
CA LYS A 99 12.64 -1.73 21.25
C LYS A 99 12.13 -0.34 21.60
N GLU A 100 10.84 -0.11 21.44
CA GLU A 100 10.22 1.19 21.61
C GLU A 100 9.67 1.35 23.03
N THR A 101 10.55 1.57 24.01
CA THR A 101 10.25 1.52 25.47
C THR A 101 9.52 2.75 26.04
N ASN A 102 9.49 3.91 25.36
CA ASN A 102 8.87 5.14 25.86
C ASN A 102 7.85 5.70 24.85
N ASN A 103 6.58 5.25 24.96
CA ASN A 103 5.62 5.62 23.92
C ASN A 103 4.25 6.05 24.42
N ASN A 104 3.89 7.28 24.06
CA ASN A 104 2.50 7.75 24.08
C ASN A 104 1.66 7.18 22.92
N THR A 105 2.25 6.33 22.04
CA THR A 105 1.59 5.68 20.91
C THR A 105 1.54 4.18 21.15
N HIS A 106 0.35 3.63 21.31
CA HIS A 106 0.15 2.18 21.38
C HIS A 106 0.17 1.58 19.98
N ILE A 107 1.08 0.64 19.69
CA ILE A 107 1.24 0.04 18.36
C ILE A 107 0.99 -1.45 18.44
N GLN A 108 0.09 -1.94 17.58
CA GLN A 108 -0.18 -3.37 17.38
C GLN A 108 0.07 -3.74 15.93
N ILE A 109 0.67 -4.91 15.70
CA ILE A 109 0.85 -5.46 14.36
C ILE A 109 0.19 -6.83 14.26
N TYR A 110 -0.43 -7.11 13.10
CA TYR A 110 -1.16 -8.33 12.80
C TYR A 110 -0.56 -8.98 11.54
N ASN A 111 -0.22 -10.26 11.61
CA ASN A 111 0.12 -11.02 10.41
C ASN A 111 -1.17 -11.37 9.67
N GLY A 112 -1.49 -10.62 8.63
CA GLY A 112 -2.78 -10.71 7.97
C GLY A 112 -2.84 -10.00 6.62
N VAL A 113 -3.98 -10.15 5.95
CA VAL A 113 -4.26 -9.58 4.62
C VAL A 113 -5.39 -8.56 4.67
N GLY A 114 -5.28 -7.50 3.87
CA GLY A 114 -6.24 -6.39 3.91
C GLY A 114 -7.56 -6.67 3.19
N ASP A 115 -7.63 -7.66 2.34
CA ASP A 115 -8.76 -7.97 1.46
C ASP A 115 -9.64 -9.14 1.96
N LEU A 116 -9.41 -9.63 3.17
CA LEU A 116 -10.29 -10.56 3.87
C LEU A 116 -10.96 -9.89 5.06
N ASN A 117 -12.05 -10.48 5.56
CA ASN A 117 -12.86 -9.86 6.62
C ASN A 117 -12.08 -9.74 7.94
N TRP A 118 -11.83 -8.48 8.37
CA TRP A 118 -11.08 -8.17 9.59
C TRP A 118 -11.83 -8.59 10.86
N SER A 119 -13.10 -8.19 10.96
CA SER A 119 -13.90 -8.42 12.19
C SER A 119 -14.25 -9.87 12.46
N SER A 120 -14.26 -10.73 11.42
CA SER A 120 -14.48 -12.18 11.61
C SER A 120 -13.21 -12.94 11.96
N GLY A 121 -12.04 -12.28 11.82
CA GLY A 121 -10.75 -12.91 11.95
C GLY A 121 -10.22 -13.58 10.68
N ALA A 122 -11.00 -13.62 9.60
CA ALA A 122 -10.57 -14.28 8.34
C ALA A 122 -9.31 -13.66 7.73
N ALA A 123 -9.01 -12.40 8.05
CA ALA A 123 -7.81 -11.70 7.62
C ALA A 123 -6.51 -12.27 8.21
N GLY A 124 -6.54 -12.89 9.38
CA GLY A 124 -5.35 -13.47 10.02
C GLY A 124 -4.80 -14.67 9.26
N LEU A 125 -3.48 -14.73 9.10
CA LEU A 125 -2.80 -15.81 8.35
C LEU A 125 -2.53 -17.06 9.18
N ASP A 126 -2.59 -16.96 10.51
CA ASP A 126 -2.49 -18.05 11.47
C ASP A 126 -3.59 -17.95 12.52
N GLU A 127 -3.77 -18.99 13.34
CA GLU A 127 -4.84 -19.05 14.33
C GLU A 127 -4.74 -17.98 15.43
N GLU A 128 -3.53 -17.60 15.81
CA GLU A 128 -3.31 -16.53 16.79
C GLU A 128 -3.77 -15.19 16.22
N ASN A 129 -3.33 -14.86 15.02
CA ASN A 129 -3.72 -13.61 14.35
C ASN A 129 -5.22 -13.59 14.00
N LYS A 130 -5.83 -14.73 13.65
CA LYS A 130 -7.31 -14.81 13.47
C LYS A 130 -8.04 -14.42 14.75
N LYS A 131 -7.60 -14.94 15.91
CA LYS A 131 -8.19 -14.60 17.22
C LYS A 131 -7.98 -13.13 17.56
N LYS A 132 -6.76 -12.57 17.33
CA LYS A 132 -6.44 -11.14 17.52
C LYS A 132 -7.33 -10.26 16.65
N PHE A 133 -7.44 -10.52 15.35
CA PHE A 133 -8.34 -9.79 14.46
C PHE A 133 -9.78 -9.81 14.95
N LYS A 134 -10.33 -10.99 15.26
CA LYS A 134 -11.70 -11.14 15.73
C LYS A 134 -11.96 -10.36 17.01
N LYS A 135 -11.01 -10.31 17.94
CA LYS A 135 -11.09 -9.57 19.19
C LYS A 135 -11.00 -8.07 18.95
N ASP A 136 -9.94 -7.62 18.27
CA ASP A 136 -9.54 -6.23 18.25
C ASP A 136 -10.25 -5.42 17.16
N PHE A 137 -10.72 -6.07 16.08
CA PHE A 137 -11.47 -5.43 14.99
C PHE A 137 -12.99 -5.59 15.09
N LYS A 138 -13.53 -6.22 16.16
CA LYS A 138 -14.99 -6.46 16.27
C LYS A 138 -15.81 -5.18 16.09
N ASN A 139 -15.45 -4.13 16.81
CA ASN A 139 -16.14 -2.84 16.83
C ASN A 139 -15.16 -1.64 16.73
N LYS A 140 -13.95 -1.87 16.26
CA LYS A 140 -12.94 -0.82 16.19
C LYS A 140 -13.25 0.14 15.04
N ILE A 141 -13.19 1.43 15.35
CA ILE A 141 -13.30 2.53 14.37
C ILE A 141 -11.95 3.25 14.31
N PHE A 142 -11.54 3.63 13.11
CA PHE A 142 -10.32 4.36 12.85
C PHE A 142 -10.63 5.77 12.35
N ASN A 143 -9.87 6.76 12.82
CA ASN A 143 -9.96 8.14 12.34
C ASN A 143 -9.13 8.35 11.07
N CYS A 144 -8.13 7.49 10.86
CA CYS A 144 -7.29 7.49 9.68
C CYS A 144 -7.00 6.04 9.23
N ILE A 145 -7.12 5.79 7.93
CA ILE A 145 -6.75 4.51 7.31
C ILE A 145 -5.73 4.83 6.22
N THR A 146 -4.63 4.08 6.16
CA THR A 146 -3.57 4.29 5.17
C THR A 146 -3.28 3.03 4.36
N PHE A 147 -3.07 3.23 3.05
CA PHE A 147 -2.56 2.22 2.12
C PHE A 147 -1.32 2.80 1.44
N GLU A 148 -0.15 2.52 2.01
CA GLU A 148 1.10 3.07 1.50
C GLU A 148 1.77 2.11 0.53
N PHE A 149 1.47 2.23 -0.76
CA PHE A 149 1.94 1.33 -1.82
C PHE A 149 1.51 -0.13 -1.58
N SER A 150 0.28 -0.35 -1.14
CA SER A 150 -0.23 -1.67 -0.75
C SER A 150 -1.60 -2.01 -1.34
N ILE A 151 -2.45 -1.01 -1.65
CA ILE A 151 -3.83 -1.25 -2.08
C ILE A 151 -3.93 -2.08 -3.37
N HIS A 152 -2.94 -1.98 -4.27
CA HIS A 152 -2.90 -2.73 -5.52
C HIS A 152 -2.85 -4.25 -5.36
N TYR A 153 -2.47 -4.75 -4.17
CA TYR A 153 -2.54 -6.18 -3.86
C TYR A 153 -3.93 -6.66 -3.43
N MET A 154 -4.86 -5.75 -3.19
CA MET A 154 -6.16 -6.03 -2.56
C MET A 154 -7.35 -5.74 -3.48
N ILE A 155 -7.13 -5.02 -4.59
CA ILE A 155 -8.23 -4.59 -5.47
C ILE A 155 -8.91 -5.74 -6.23
N HIS A 156 -8.30 -6.90 -6.30
CA HIS A 156 -8.94 -8.11 -6.84
C HIS A 156 -10.12 -8.58 -5.98
N ASN A 157 -10.18 -8.19 -4.71
CA ASN A 157 -11.31 -8.43 -3.80
C ASN A 157 -11.91 -7.11 -3.29
N TYR A 158 -12.16 -6.18 -4.21
CA TYR A 158 -12.66 -4.84 -3.90
C TYR A 158 -13.87 -4.84 -2.99
N LYS A 159 -14.84 -5.76 -3.24
CA LYS A 159 -16.07 -5.84 -2.45
C LYS A 159 -15.80 -6.06 -0.96
N GLN A 160 -14.88 -6.96 -0.62
CA GLN A 160 -14.54 -7.20 0.79
C GLN A 160 -13.68 -6.08 1.36
N LEU A 161 -12.76 -5.52 0.57
CA LEU A 161 -11.95 -4.36 0.98
C LEU A 161 -12.84 -3.16 1.35
N LEU A 162 -13.83 -2.83 0.50
CA LEU A 162 -14.77 -1.74 0.76
C LEU A 162 -15.61 -2.01 2.02
N LYS A 163 -16.12 -3.24 2.22
CA LYS A 163 -16.83 -3.61 3.44
C LYS A 163 -15.98 -3.44 4.70
N ASN A 164 -14.70 -3.76 4.63
CA ASN A 164 -13.79 -3.57 5.75
C ASN A 164 -13.60 -2.08 6.04
N ILE A 165 -13.30 -1.26 5.01
CA ILE A 165 -13.10 0.18 5.16
C ILE A 165 -14.38 0.83 5.71
N ASP A 166 -15.55 0.49 5.16
CA ASP A 166 -16.83 1.05 5.58
C ASP A 166 -17.14 0.74 7.05
N LYS A 167 -17.04 -0.53 7.43
CA LYS A 167 -17.32 -1.00 8.79
C LYS A 167 -16.42 -0.37 9.85
N HIS A 168 -15.18 -0.07 9.50
CA HIS A 168 -14.16 0.42 10.43
C HIS A 168 -13.90 1.92 10.34
N SER A 169 -14.82 2.65 9.73
CA SER A 169 -14.75 4.10 9.56
C SER A 169 -16.07 4.77 9.93
N THR A 170 -16.02 6.03 10.29
CA THR A 170 -17.15 6.89 10.61
C THR A 170 -17.01 8.23 9.92
N LYS A 171 -18.02 9.07 9.98
CA LYS A 171 -17.97 10.45 9.47
C LYS A 171 -16.69 11.15 9.92
N GLY A 172 -15.99 11.81 8.99
CA GLY A 172 -14.72 12.48 9.22
C GLY A 172 -13.48 11.57 9.17
N THR A 173 -13.64 10.24 9.02
CA THR A 173 -12.50 9.34 8.81
C THR A 173 -11.74 9.72 7.55
N ARG A 174 -10.42 9.89 7.66
CA ARG A 174 -9.51 10.12 6.52
C ARG A 174 -8.96 8.81 5.98
N LEU A 175 -8.96 8.69 4.65
CA LEU A 175 -8.34 7.57 3.95
C LEU A 175 -7.22 8.10 3.04
N LEU A 176 -5.98 7.67 3.28
CA LEU A 176 -4.80 8.05 2.52
C LEU A 176 -4.30 6.86 1.70
N ILE A 177 -4.17 7.06 0.39
CA ILE A 177 -3.73 6.00 -0.54
C ILE A 177 -2.57 6.49 -1.38
N TYR A 178 -1.51 5.68 -1.48
CA TYR A 178 -0.42 5.88 -2.42
C TYR A 178 -0.35 4.68 -3.36
N ALA A 179 -0.49 4.93 -4.65
CA ALA A 179 -0.51 3.87 -5.65
C ALA A 179 0.07 4.33 -6.99
N LEU A 180 0.47 3.38 -7.83
CA LEU A 180 0.78 3.64 -9.24
C LEU A 180 -0.42 4.32 -9.91
N ASP A 181 -0.15 5.27 -10.79
CA ASP A 181 -1.17 5.87 -11.65
C ASP A 181 -1.57 4.89 -12.73
N GLY A 182 -2.55 4.05 -12.42
CA GLY A 182 -3.02 3.03 -13.34
C GLY A 182 -3.60 3.60 -14.63
N GLU A 183 -4.21 4.79 -14.61
CA GLU A 183 -4.74 5.42 -15.82
C GLU A 183 -3.64 5.87 -16.77
N TYR A 184 -2.57 6.49 -16.24
CA TYR A 184 -1.40 6.85 -17.02
C TYR A 184 -0.74 5.62 -17.65
N LEU A 185 -0.51 4.57 -16.85
CA LEU A 185 0.12 3.33 -17.32
C LEU A 185 -0.76 2.56 -18.30
N TYR A 186 -2.08 2.46 -18.05
CA TYR A 186 -3.01 1.85 -19.00
C TYR A 186 -2.97 2.52 -20.36
N ASN A 187 -2.99 3.85 -20.41
CA ASN A 187 -2.89 4.61 -21.65
C ASN A 187 -1.52 4.46 -22.31
N TYR A 188 -0.44 4.44 -21.55
CA TYR A 188 0.91 4.21 -22.05
C TYR A 188 1.04 2.83 -22.70
N PHE A 189 0.44 1.80 -22.10
CA PHE A 189 0.50 0.43 -22.56
C PHE A 189 -0.46 0.07 -23.71
N LYS A 190 -1.24 1.01 -24.25
CA LYS A 190 -1.98 0.80 -25.51
C LYS A 190 -1.06 0.52 -26.68
N ASN A 191 0.11 1.13 -26.70
CA ASN A 191 1.06 1.04 -27.81
C ASN A 191 2.44 0.51 -27.39
N LYS A 192 2.61 0.08 -26.14
CA LYS A 192 3.88 -0.37 -25.58
C LYS A 192 3.63 -1.43 -24.52
N ASP A 193 4.58 -2.35 -24.35
CA ASP A 193 4.47 -3.40 -23.32
C ASP A 193 5.33 -3.09 -22.09
N LYS A 194 6.29 -2.17 -22.20
CA LYS A 194 7.26 -1.87 -21.14
C LYS A 194 7.50 -0.38 -20.98
N TYR A 195 7.53 0.06 -19.72
CA TYR A 195 8.03 1.37 -19.32
C TYR A 195 9.38 1.18 -18.65
N THR A 196 10.47 1.57 -19.31
CA THR A 196 11.84 1.28 -18.85
C THR A 196 12.61 2.56 -18.57
N ILE A 197 13.37 2.57 -17.47
CA ILE A 197 14.35 3.63 -17.14
C ILE A 197 15.74 3.01 -17.12
N MET A 198 16.61 3.58 -17.94
CA MET A 198 18.02 3.19 -18.05
C MET A 198 18.94 4.21 -17.32
N LYS A 199 20.07 3.74 -16.80
CA LYS A 199 21.17 4.54 -16.27
C LYS A 199 22.48 3.90 -16.70
N ASN A 200 23.33 4.64 -17.40
CA ASN A 200 24.62 4.14 -17.93
C ASN A 200 24.45 2.81 -18.70
N ASN A 201 23.50 2.76 -19.62
CA ASN A 201 23.12 1.58 -20.43
C ASN A 201 22.62 0.38 -19.61
N GLU A 202 22.33 0.56 -18.34
CA GLU A 202 21.80 -0.49 -17.48
C GLU A 202 20.34 -0.22 -17.10
N LYS A 203 19.50 -1.25 -17.17
CA LYS A 203 18.10 -1.17 -16.71
C LYS A 203 18.04 -1.09 -15.18
N ILE A 204 17.51 0.03 -14.68
CA ILE A 204 17.38 0.28 -13.23
C ILE A 204 15.94 0.20 -12.73
N PHE A 205 14.96 0.43 -13.62
CA PHE A 205 13.56 0.36 -13.30
C PHE A 205 12.76 -0.06 -14.54
N GLU A 206 11.74 -0.91 -14.36
CA GLU A 206 10.84 -1.33 -15.43
C GLU A 206 9.45 -1.63 -14.87
N ILE A 207 8.43 -1.21 -15.61
CA ILE A 207 7.06 -1.73 -15.46
C ILE A 207 6.70 -2.43 -16.77
N GLU A 208 6.30 -3.69 -16.67
CA GLU A 208 5.91 -4.51 -17.81
C GLU A 208 4.45 -4.90 -17.72
N LYS A 209 3.68 -4.69 -18.79
CA LYS A 209 2.28 -5.11 -18.91
C LYS A 209 2.16 -6.63 -18.82
N LYS A 210 1.21 -7.13 -18.03
CA LYS A 210 0.93 -8.55 -17.83
C LYS A 210 -0.53 -8.93 -18.17
N TYR A 211 -1.26 -8.05 -18.83
CA TYR A 211 -2.64 -8.27 -19.27
C TYR A 211 -2.77 -8.19 -20.78
N ASP A 212 -3.85 -8.79 -21.32
CA ASP A 212 -4.15 -8.76 -22.75
C ASP A 212 -4.54 -7.33 -23.18
N THR A 213 -4.19 -6.95 -24.40
CA THR A 213 -4.59 -5.67 -25.03
C THR A 213 -6.10 -5.52 -25.18
N LYS A 214 -6.87 -6.62 -25.14
CA LYS A 214 -8.33 -6.63 -25.16
C LYS A 214 -8.96 -6.25 -23.82
N GLU A 215 -8.19 -6.29 -22.72
CA GLU A 215 -8.69 -5.91 -21.40
C GLU A 215 -9.09 -4.43 -21.39
N THR A 216 -10.30 -4.17 -20.94
CA THR A 216 -10.80 -2.80 -20.81
C THR A 216 -10.29 -2.15 -19.52
N LYS A 217 -10.32 -0.83 -19.47
CA LYS A 217 -9.93 -0.04 -18.29
C LYS A 217 -10.71 -0.46 -17.02
N ASN A 218 -11.90 -1.02 -17.17
CA ASN A 218 -12.74 -1.45 -16.06
C ASN A 218 -12.44 -2.87 -15.56
N SER A 219 -11.51 -3.58 -16.21
CA SER A 219 -11.10 -4.91 -15.77
C SER A 219 -10.32 -4.85 -14.45
N THR A 220 -10.58 -5.81 -13.57
CA THR A 220 -9.77 -6.03 -12.35
C THR A 220 -8.49 -6.81 -12.61
N ASN A 221 -8.26 -7.26 -13.86
CA ASN A 221 -7.13 -8.09 -14.26
C ASN A 221 -6.00 -7.27 -14.90
N LEU A 222 -6.00 -5.96 -14.76
CA LEU A 222 -4.94 -5.10 -15.28
C LEU A 222 -3.69 -5.23 -14.41
N GLU A 223 -2.91 -6.28 -14.63
CA GLU A 223 -1.70 -6.56 -13.86
C GLU A 223 -0.44 -6.05 -14.56
N VAL A 224 0.52 -5.58 -13.78
CA VAL A 224 1.86 -5.19 -14.23
C VAL A 224 2.92 -5.83 -13.36
N SER A 225 4.07 -6.13 -13.93
CA SER A 225 5.25 -6.52 -13.16
C SER A 225 6.11 -5.28 -12.93
N VAL A 226 6.49 -5.02 -11.68
CA VAL A 226 7.29 -3.85 -11.30
C VAL A 226 8.67 -4.27 -10.84
N TYR A 227 9.67 -3.97 -11.65
CA TYR A 227 11.08 -4.20 -11.35
C TYR A 227 11.78 -2.92 -10.92
N GLN A 228 12.50 -2.98 -9.79
CA GLN A 228 13.42 -1.94 -9.35
C GLN A 228 14.73 -2.58 -8.93
N LYS A 229 15.83 -2.22 -9.58
CA LYS A 229 17.17 -2.74 -9.27
C LYS A 229 17.57 -2.44 -7.83
N GLY A 230 18.10 -3.43 -7.12
CA GLY A 230 18.42 -3.33 -5.68
C GLY A 230 17.22 -3.51 -4.74
N VAL A 231 16.01 -3.67 -5.30
CA VAL A 231 14.79 -4.04 -4.56
C VAL A 231 14.33 -5.43 -4.96
N HIS A 232 14.31 -5.72 -6.26
CA HIS A 232 13.86 -6.98 -6.83
C HIS A 232 14.99 -7.66 -7.61
N GLY A 233 15.03 -9.00 -7.61
CA GLY A 233 15.82 -9.77 -8.56
C GLY A 233 15.21 -9.67 -9.98
N LEU A 234 16.02 -9.83 -11.03
CA LEU A 234 15.56 -9.71 -12.41
C LEU A 234 14.36 -10.60 -12.75
N ASN A 235 14.30 -11.80 -12.15
CA ASN A 235 13.25 -12.79 -12.41
C ASN A 235 12.16 -12.83 -11.34
N ASN A 236 12.22 -11.94 -10.33
CA ASN A 236 11.34 -11.94 -9.16
C ASN A 236 10.63 -10.59 -8.95
N ALA A 237 10.37 -9.87 -10.03
CA ALA A 237 9.57 -8.65 -9.96
C ALA A 237 8.13 -9.00 -9.55
N PRO A 238 7.58 -8.35 -8.52
CA PRO A 238 6.20 -8.59 -8.09
C PRO A 238 5.22 -8.19 -9.18
N THR A 239 4.09 -8.89 -9.21
CA THR A 239 2.94 -8.50 -10.01
C THR A 239 1.99 -7.67 -9.15
N GLU A 240 1.60 -6.52 -9.66
CA GLU A 240 0.73 -5.54 -9.01
C GLU A 240 -0.45 -5.23 -9.93
N SER A 241 -1.64 -5.06 -9.38
CA SER A 241 -2.79 -4.62 -10.17
C SER A 241 -2.75 -3.10 -10.37
N LEU A 242 -3.11 -2.61 -11.54
CA LEU A 242 -3.23 -1.18 -11.81
C LEU A 242 -4.41 -0.58 -11.04
N VAL A 243 -4.13 0.42 -10.22
CA VAL A 243 -5.16 1.19 -9.52
C VAL A 243 -5.67 2.30 -10.45
N ILE A 244 -6.79 2.06 -11.11
CA ILE A 244 -7.42 3.05 -11.99
C ILE A 244 -8.12 4.11 -11.14
N PRO A 245 -7.73 5.40 -11.22
CA PRO A 245 -8.27 6.46 -10.35
C PRO A 245 -9.79 6.61 -10.39
N SER A 246 -10.40 6.57 -11.58
CA SER A 246 -11.85 6.69 -11.72
C SER A 246 -12.59 5.53 -11.03
N ILE A 247 -12.09 4.31 -11.13
CA ILE A 247 -12.67 3.13 -10.49
C ILE A 247 -12.50 3.22 -8.97
N LEU A 248 -11.30 3.59 -8.48
CA LEU A 248 -11.03 3.79 -7.07
C LEU A 248 -11.98 4.81 -6.45
N ILE A 249 -12.13 5.99 -7.08
CA ILE A 249 -12.98 7.08 -6.61
C ILE A 249 -14.44 6.64 -6.59
N ASN A 250 -14.94 6.03 -7.66
CA ASN A 250 -16.33 5.58 -7.76
C ASN A 250 -16.64 4.51 -6.71
N ASN A 251 -15.75 3.54 -6.51
CA ASN A 251 -15.93 2.50 -5.50
C ASN A 251 -15.94 3.07 -4.07
N LEU A 252 -15.04 3.97 -3.74
CA LEU A 252 -15.01 4.61 -2.42
C LEU A 252 -16.22 5.50 -2.18
N LYS A 253 -16.76 6.13 -3.22
CA LYS A 253 -18.00 6.91 -3.13
C LYS A 253 -19.21 6.04 -2.74
N THR A 254 -19.24 4.75 -3.11
CA THR A 254 -20.33 3.83 -2.70
C THR A 254 -20.39 3.58 -1.19
N ILE A 255 -19.34 3.92 -0.47
CA ILE A 255 -19.23 3.83 1.00
C ILE A 255 -19.02 5.20 1.63
N ASN A 256 -19.51 6.25 0.97
CA ASN A 256 -19.52 7.66 1.41
C ASN A 256 -18.13 8.28 1.61
N PHE A 257 -17.08 7.80 0.93
CA PHE A 257 -15.80 8.48 0.91
C PHE A 257 -15.69 9.39 -0.32
N ASN A 258 -15.55 10.69 -0.08
CA ASN A 258 -15.35 11.70 -1.12
C ASN A 258 -13.87 12.06 -1.27
N LEU A 259 -13.44 12.24 -2.52
CA LEU A 259 -12.08 12.65 -2.84
C LEU A 259 -11.84 14.10 -2.43
N ILE A 260 -10.93 14.33 -1.49
CA ILE A 260 -10.49 15.66 -1.06
C ILE A 260 -9.30 16.14 -1.89
N SER A 261 -8.37 15.24 -2.20
CA SER A 261 -7.15 15.61 -2.92
C SER A 261 -6.58 14.42 -3.69
N LYS A 262 -6.14 14.69 -4.93
CA LYS A 262 -5.29 13.80 -5.74
C LYS A 262 -4.07 14.59 -6.18
N LYS A 263 -2.86 14.11 -5.88
CA LYS A 263 -1.59 14.74 -6.29
C LYS A 263 -0.60 13.71 -6.79
N LYS A 264 0.16 14.05 -7.81
CA LYS A 264 1.37 13.30 -8.16
C LYS A 264 2.38 13.39 -7.03
N MET A 265 3.08 12.28 -6.75
CA MET A 265 4.07 12.24 -5.66
C MET A 265 5.07 13.39 -5.69
N PRO A 266 5.68 13.81 -6.83
CA PRO A 266 6.63 14.93 -6.85
C PRO A 266 6.07 16.26 -6.36
N TYR A 267 4.75 16.45 -6.38
CA TYR A 267 4.10 17.70 -5.95
C TYR A 267 3.64 17.71 -4.49
N ILE A 268 3.89 16.63 -3.74
CA ILE A 268 3.58 16.58 -2.30
C ILE A 268 4.59 17.40 -1.49
N ASN A 269 5.85 17.35 -1.90
CA ASN A 269 6.96 18.05 -1.24
C ASN A 269 7.92 18.62 -2.30
N GLU A 270 7.53 19.73 -2.90
CA GLU A 270 8.25 20.34 -4.03
C GLU A 270 9.71 20.70 -3.66
N LYS A 271 9.95 21.25 -2.46
CA LYS A 271 11.30 21.57 -1.97
C LYS A 271 12.22 20.36 -1.99
N MET A 272 11.73 19.19 -1.60
CA MET A 272 12.53 17.96 -1.65
C MET A 272 12.55 17.32 -3.03
N SER A 273 11.50 17.51 -3.83
CA SER A 273 11.44 16.94 -5.17
C SER A 273 12.50 17.54 -6.10
N SER A 274 12.98 18.77 -5.83
CA SER A 274 14.10 19.37 -6.56
C SER A 274 15.42 18.63 -6.37
N GLN A 275 15.56 17.88 -5.26
CA GLN A 275 16.75 17.07 -4.96
C GLN A 275 16.73 15.69 -5.66
N LEU A 276 15.60 15.29 -6.24
CA LEU A 276 15.51 14.04 -7.01
C LEU A 276 16.30 14.14 -8.30
N LEU A 277 17.09 13.11 -8.58
CA LEU A 277 17.70 12.95 -9.90
C LEU A 277 16.58 12.78 -10.95
N ASN A 278 16.87 13.11 -12.20
CA ASN A 278 15.87 13.10 -13.27
C ASN A 278 15.12 11.75 -13.36
N TYR A 279 15.83 10.63 -13.31
CA TYR A 279 15.23 9.30 -13.34
C TYR A 279 14.45 8.97 -12.06
N GLU A 280 14.88 9.43 -10.89
CA GLU A 280 14.13 9.28 -9.63
C GLU A 280 12.82 10.07 -9.65
N ARG A 281 12.83 11.27 -10.23
CA ARG A 281 11.63 12.08 -10.43
C ARG A 281 10.65 11.40 -11.38
N LYS A 282 11.15 10.80 -12.49
CA LYS A 282 10.34 10.00 -13.42
C LYS A 282 9.66 8.84 -12.70
N ILE A 283 10.39 8.08 -11.86
CA ILE A 283 9.81 6.99 -11.06
C ILE A 283 8.74 7.54 -10.10
N SER A 284 9.06 8.59 -9.35
CA SER A 284 8.13 9.19 -8.39
C SER A 284 6.86 9.72 -9.06
N TYR A 285 6.96 10.23 -10.29
CA TYR A 285 5.83 10.74 -11.08
C TYR A 285 4.82 9.66 -11.49
N LEU A 286 5.23 8.38 -11.48
CA LEU A 286 4.33 7.26 -11.76
C LEU A 286 3.33 7.00 -10.63
N TYR A 287 3.48 7.64 -9.48
CA TYR A 287 2.62 7.43 -8.31
C TYR A 287 1.75 8.65 -8.03
N ASN A 288 0.52 8.36 -7.61
CA ASN A 288 -0.41 9.34 -7.05
C ASN A 288 -0.57 9.14 -5.55
N ALA A 289 -0.85 10.24 -4.85
CA ALA A 289 -1.34 10.26 -3.49
C ALA A 289 -2.79 10.78 -3.49
N TYR A 290 -3.65 10.07 -2.80
CA TYR A 290 -5.06 10.40 -2.66
C TYR A 290 -5.40 10.63 -1.20
N VAL A 291 -6.27 11.58 -0.95
CA VAL A 291 -6.93 11.77 0.35
C VAL A 291 -8.43 11.76 0.11
N PHE A 292 -9.10 10.91 0.86
CA PHE A 292 -10.56 10.87 0.92
C PHE A 292 -11.01 11.16 2.35
N GLU A 293 -12.26 11.61 2.49
CA GLU A 293 -12.93 11.79 3.77
C GLU A 293 -14.31 11.18 3.70
N LYS A 294 -14.71 10.50 4.78
CA LYS A 294 -16.04 9.92 4.92
C LYS A 294 -17.03 11.00 5.38
N GLU A 295 -18.15 11.13 4.66
CA GLU A 295 -19.29 12.00 5.01
C GLU A 295 -20.24 11.39 6.05
#